data_956f7ceb14db7187298e448992893e1c
#
_entry.id   956f7ceb14db7187298e448992893e1c
#
_cell.length_a   1.000
_cell.length_b   1.000
_cell.length_c   1.000
_cell.angle_alpha   90.00
_cell.angle_beta   90.00
_cell.angle_gamma   90.00
#
_symmetry.space_group_name_H-M   'P 1'
#
loop_
_entity.id
_entity.type
_entity.pdbx_description
1 polymer ?
#
loop_
_entity_poly.entity_id
_entity_poly.type
_entity_poly.pdbx_seq_one_letter_code
_entity_poly.pdbx_strand_id
1 'polypeptide(L)'
;MTGFTYHTHTVQKNVFFFLVFAAMIFESCKNQQGAYYISQTGNDTNPGTKAKPFKTLQKINSLKLNPGDRIYLKGKEFFPGTLSLTINGTNDKPFLITSYENENGDAVIDGGNKEAVILRGNYFQLKDINVKGSGRKTGNTTNGITLLGAVGAVVENIKTEGFQKSGIELNSCKNVSLKNVYAVDNGFCGIYITGSKEDKAKNILVKDCKAENNPGDPTMLENHSGNGILAGWSDSVVIDHCVATNNGWDMPRTGNGPVGIWAYESNAVTIQYCISYRNKTSKGGKDGGGFDLDGGVTNSVIQYCLSYENEGAGYGLFQYWGASLWHHDTVRYCLSINDATTTEGSGGIFVWNGVNDSVQLADCVVYNNVVYSTHAPAIQFEPMSANKNFLFVNNIFIGNGPVVHGPSSGEKFIGNVWWKAGEVITFRDHKDLTGWSAATGQERVNGQIVGKEIDPKLRGPFITTLTDPYQLRSLTGYSLMPESPVKNYTLDLASLRIPPAPLDFFNGPVFQQTNPGIQQIERNQ
;
A
#
# COMPACT_ATOMS: atom_id res chain seq x y z
N MET A 1 69.32 -52.07 -54.49
CA MET A 1 68.11 -52.27 -55.33
C MET A 1 66.95 -51.77 -54.54
N THR A 2 66.56 -50.61 -54.88
CA THR A 2 65.21 -50.13 -55.29
C THR A 2 64.11 -50.54 -54.29
N GLY A 3 63.42 -49.72 -53.57
CA GLY A 3 62.83 -48.43 -53.78
C GLY A 3 61.31 -48.58 -53.53
N PHE A 4 60.73 -47.74 -52.91
CA PHE A 4 59.35 -47.19 -53.03
C PHE A 4 58.73 -46.80 -51.69
N THR A 5 58.86 -45.54 -51.41
CA THR A 5 58.04 -44.78 -50.50
C THR A 5 56.79 -44.40 -51.24
N TYR A 6 55.61 -44.60 -50.65
CA TYR A 6 54.36 -43.94 -51.10
C TYR A 6 53.62 -43.20 -49.95
N HIS A 7 53.25 -42.01 -50.29
CA HIS A 7 52.50 -40.99 -49.59
C HIS A 7 51.29 -41.45 -48.78
N THR A 8 51.22 -41.01 -47.52
CA THR A 8 49.99 -40.89 -46.78
C THR A 8 50.01 -39.60 -45.95
N HIS A 9 49.99 -38.45 -46.63
CA HIS A 9 49.93 -37.14 -45.88
C HIS A 9 48.96 -36.11 -46.49
N THR A 10 47.81 -36.50 -47.05
CA THR A 10 46.88 -35.48 -47.60
C THR A 10 45.42 -35.64 -47.20
N VAL A 11 45.04 -36.70 -46.46
CA VAL A 11 43.62 -36.90 -46.09
C VAL A 11 43.28 -36.43 -44.69
N GLN A 12 44.24 -36.32 -43.77
CA GLN A 12 43.95 -35.92 -42.38
C GLN A 12 43.77 -34.40 -42.19
N LYS A 13 44.27 -33.52 -43.04
CA LYS A 13 44.12 -32.07 -42.88
C LYS A 13 42.73 -31.55 -43.29
N ASN A 14 42.06 -32.19 -44.24
CA ASN A 14 40.74 -31.71 -44.68
C ASN A 14 39.58 -32.15 -43.79
N VAL A 15 39.71 -33.26 -43.07
CA VAL A 15 38.68 -33.68 -42.10
C VAL A 15 38.72 -32.83 -40.82
N PHE A 16 39.91 -32.37 -40.41
CA PHE A 16 40.06 -31.52 -39.24
C PHE A 16 39.50 -30.09 -39.49
N PHE A 17 39.64 -29.59 -40.71
CA PHE A 17 39.09 -28.26 -41.08
C PHE A 17 37.56 -28.28 -41.19
N PHE A 18 36.94 -29.37 -41.65
CA PHE A 18 35.47 -29.50 -41.72
C PHE A 18 34.84 -29.71 -40.33
N LEU A 19 35.48 -30.38 -39.38
CA LEU A 19 35.00 -30.54 -38.01
C LEU A 19 35.13 -29.28 -37.20
N VAL A 20 36.17 -28.46 -37.40
CA VAL A 20 36.32 -27.15 -36.73
C VAL A 20 35.31 -26.14 -37.28
N PHE A 21 34.99 -26.15 -38.59
CA PHE A 21 33.98 -25.28 -39.19
C PHE A 21 32.55 -25.68 -38.77
N ALA A 22 32.26 -26.99 -38.64
CA ALA A 22 30.98 -27.47 -38.13
C ALA A 22 30.83 -27.19 -36.62
N ALA A 23 31.89 -27.27 -35.82
CA ALA A 23 31.88 -26.90 -34.40
C ALA A 23 31.68 -25.37 -34.22
N MET A 24 32.27 -24.51 -35.07
CA MET A 24 32.04 -23.06 -35.03
C MET A 24 30.63 -22.67 -35.46
N ILE A 25 29.96 -23.45 -36.33
CA ILE A 25 28.56 -23.18 -36.70
C ILE A 25 27.61 -23.60 -35.56
N PHE A 26 27.94 -24.60 -34.75
CA PHE A 26 27.12 -24.99 -33.58
C PHE A 26 27.35 -24.13 -32.35
N GLU A 27 28.49 -23.44 -32.18
CA GLU A 27 28.70 -22.48 -31.09
C GLU A 27 28.04 -21.10 -31.33
N SER A 28 27.64 -20.79 -32.56
CA SER A 28 26.99 -19.54 -32.92
C SER A 28 25.48 -19.51 -32.59
N CYS A 29 24.89 -20.57 -32.08
CA CYS A 29 23.51 -20.59 -31.59
C CYS A 29 23.39 -20.33 -30.09
N LYS A 30 24.33 -19.59 -29.49
CA LYS A 30 24.18 -19.12 -28.10
C LYS A 30 23.22 -17.93 -28.10
N ASN A 31 21.94 -18.23 -27.80
CA ASN A 31 20.98 -17.34 -27.14
C ASN A 31 21.02 -15.85 -27.58
N GLN A 32 20.69 -15.57 -28.84
CA GLN A 32 20.32 -14.24 -29.22
C GLN A 32 18.99 -13.93 -28.50
N GLN A 33 18.99 -12.92 -27.61
CA GLN A 33 17.76 -12.44 -26.99
C GLN A 33 16.78 -11.99 -28.08
N GLY A 34 15.58 -12.56 -28.07
CA GLY A 34 14.53 -12.18 -29.02
C GLY A 34 14.01 -10.77 -28.68
N ALA A 35 13.82 -9.97 -29.72
CA ALA A 35 13.15 -8.69 -29.61
C ALA A 35 11.94 -8.70 -30.55
N TYR A 36 10.74 -8.65 -29.99
CA TYR A 36 9.49 -8.75 -30.73
C TYR A 36 8.75 -7.43 -30.67
N TYR A 37 8.45 -6.88 -31.82
CA TYR A 37 7.75 -5.60 -31.96
C TYR A 37 6.32 -5.83 -32.44
N ILE A 38 5.39 -5.06 -31.87
CA ILE A 38 3.97 -5.07 -32.22
C ILE A 38 3.51 -3.64 -32.53
N SER A 39 2.76 -3.47 -33.61
CA SER A 39 2.13 -2.21 -34.02
C SER A 39 0.83 -2.47 -34.77
N GLN A 40 -0.14 -1.59 -34.67
CA GLN A 40 -1.42 -1.70 -35.40
C GLN A 40 -1.24 -1.70 -36.92
N THR A 41 -0.15 -1.13 -37.41
CA THR A 41 0.22 -1.16 -38.85
C THR A 41 1.01 -2.42 -39.24
N GLY A 42 1.26 -3.34 -38.27
CA GLY A 42 1.97 -4.58 -38.49
C GLY A 42 1.15 -5.68 -39.16
N ASN A 43 1.74 -6.88 -39.26
CA ASN A 43 1.08 -8.09 -39.75
C ASN A 43 1.62 -9.31 -39.02
N ASP A 44 0.76 -10.24 -38.61
CA ASP A 44 1.15 -11.41 -37.82
C ASP A 44 1.95 -12.46 -38.62
N THR A 45 2.03 -12.31 -39.95
CA THR A 45 2.93 -13.10 -40.82
C THR A 45 4.34 -12.51 -40.90
N ASN A 46 4.56 -11.31 -40.36
CA ASN A 46 5.86 -10.68 -40.28
C ASN A 46 6.79 -11.39 -39.29
N PRO A 47 8.12 -11.16 -39.36
CA PRO A 47 9.08 -11.74 -38.42
C PRO A 47 9.06 -11.10 -37.02
N GLY A 48 8.30 -10.04 -36.79
CA GLY A 48 8.23 -9.34 -35.49
C GLY A 48 9.40 -8.39 -35.21
N THR A 49 10.16 -8.00 -36.23
CA THR A 49 11.22 -6.99 -36.08
C THR A 49 10.63 -5.58 -36.05
N LYS A 50 11.39 -4.56 -35.61
CA LYS A 50 10.96 -3.17 -35.59
C LYS A 50 10.49 -2.68 -36.96
N ALA A 51 11.17 -3.08 -38.06
CA ALA A 51 10.81 -2.70 -39.41
C ALA A 51 9.59 -3.49 -39.97
N LYS A 52 9.34 -4.69 -39.48
CA LYS A 52 8.24 -5.58 -39.84
C LYS A 52 7.58 -6.15 -38.61
N PRO A 53 6.81 -5.34 -37.84
CA PRO A 53 6.22 -5.74 -36.56
C PRO A 53 5.06 -6.72 -36.74
N PHE A 54 4.73 -7.45 -35.70
CA PHE A 54 3.46 -8.16 -35.55
C PHE A 54 2.30 -7.15 -35.42
N LYS A 55 1.07 -7.64 -35.47
CA LYS A 55 -0.12 -6.80 -35.36
C LYS A 55 -0.89 -7.02 -34.06
N THR A 56 -1.01 -8.27 -33.58
CA THR A 56 -1.96 -8.63 -32.54
C THR A 56 -1.29 -9.18 -31.28
N LEU A 57 -1.93 -8.96 -30.13
CA LEU A 57 -1.54 -9.61 -28.86
C LEU A 57 -1.66 -11.13 -28.95
N GLN A 58 -2.62 -11.64 -29.73
CA GLN A 58 -2.79 -13.08 -29.95
C GLN A 58 -1.52 -13.70 -30.57
N LYS A 59 -0.88 -13.01 -31.51
CA LYS A 59 0.40 -13.44 -32.07
C LYS A 59 1.48 -13.50 -31.02
N ILE A 60 1.59 -12.47 -30.17
CA ILE A 60 2.53 -12.43 -29.06
C ILE A 60 2.29 -13.60 -28.10
N ASN A 61 1.03 -13.85 -27.73
CA ASN A 61 0.64 -14.93 -26.81
C ASN A 61 1.01 -16.34 -27.38
N SER A 62 1.18 -16.46 -28.69
CA SER A 62 1.56 -17.74 -29.34
C SER A 62 3.06 -17.95 -29.44
N LEU A 63 3.90 -17.00 -29.06
CA LEU A 63 5.34 -17.10 -29.18
C LEU A 63 5.92 -18.06 -28.13
N LYS A 64 6.95 -18.78 -28.49
CA LYS A 64 7.83 -19.47 -27.54
C LYS A 64 8.89 -18.49 -27.08
N LEU A 65 8.77 -18.04 -25.86
CA LEU A 65 9.64 -17.02 -25.27
C LEU A 65 10.77 -17.66 -24.46
N ASN A 66 11.94 -17.01 -24.45
CA ASN A 66 13.13 -17.43 -23.75
C ASN A 66 13.55 -16.40 -22.68
N PRO A 67 14.35 -16.75 -21.68
CA PRO A 67 14.90 -15.80 -20.72
C PRO A 67 15.67 -14.66 -21.42
N GLY A 68 15.30 -13.41 -21.07
CA GLY A 68 15.88 -12.20 -21.65
C GLY A 68 15.20 -11.69 -22.91
N ASP A 69 14.19 -12.39 -23.45
CA ASP A 69 13.41 -11.88 -24.59
C ASP A 69 12.66 -10.60 -24.19
N ARG A 70 12.34 -9.80 -25.19
CA ARG A 70 11.70 -8.50 -25.02
C ARG A 70 10.51 -8.32 -25.97
N ILE A 71 9.42 -7.77 -25.47
CA ILE A 71 8.24 -7.39 -26.24
C ILE A 71 8.11 -5.87 -26.19
N TYR A 72 8.00 -5.26 -27.35
CA TYR A 72 7.88 -3.84 -27.55
C TYR A 72 6.55 -3.48 -28.23
N LEU A 73 5.66 -2.80 -27.50
CA LEU A 73 4.39 -2.29 -28.04
C LEU A 73 4.58 -0.85 -28.50
N LYS A 74 4.07 -0.50 -29.70
CA LYS A 74 4.25 0.85 -30.20
C LYS A 74 3.44 1.86 -29.39
N GLY A 75 4.11 2.92 -28.94
CA GLY A 75 3.51 4.01 -28.17
C GLY A 75 2.32 4.65 -28.89
N LYS A 76 1.36 5.18 -28.13
CA LYS A 76 0.09 5.76 -28.56
C LYS A 76 -0.87 4.81 -29.30
N GLU A 77 -0.50 3.58 -29.54
CA GLU A 77 -1.38 2.61 -30.19
C GLU A 77 -2.21 1.82 -29.18
N PHE A 78 -3.41 1.42 -29.60
CA PHE A 78 -4.35 0.61 -28.80
C PHE A 78 -4.33 -0.83 -29.28
N PHE A 79 -4.03 -1.75 -28.38
CA PHE A 79 -3.96 -3.18 -28.66
C PHE A 79 -5.15 -3.90 -28.01
N PRO A 80 -6.20 -4.23 -28.76
CA PRO A 80 -7.37 -4.90 -28.22
C PRO A 80 -7.07 -6.35 -27.83
N GLY A 81 -7.66 -6.80 -26.71
CA GLY A 81 -7.57 -8.16 -26.21
C GLY A 81 -6.67 -8.30 -24.98
N THR A 82 -6.33 -9.52 -24.64
CA THR A 82 -5.55 -9.89 -23.44
C THR A 82 -4.12 -10.28 -23.82
N LEU A 83 -3.13 -9.67 -23.18
CA LEU A 83 -1.76 -10.17 -23.17
C LEU A 83 -1.65 -11.22 -22.04
N SER A 84 -1.52 -12.51 -22.40
CA SER A 84 -1.46 -13.61 -21.43
C SER A 84 -0.22 -14.46 -21.65
N LEU A 85 0.75 -14.36 -20.72
CA LEU A 85 2.05 -15.00 -20.87
C LEU A 85 2.45 -15.78 -19.62
N THR A 86 3.15 -16.91 -19.84
CA THR A 86 3.95 -17.58 -18.81
C THR A 86 5.41 -17.34 -19.12
N ILE A 87 6.10 -16.63 -18.25
CA ILE A 87 7.44 -16.09 -18.48
C ILE A 87 8.44 -16.79 -17.53
N ASN A 88 9.52 -17.30 -18.08
CA ASN A 88 10.59 -17.94 -17.33
C ASN A 88 11.91 -17.16 -17.51
N GLY A 89 11.93 -15.91 -17.09
CA GLY A 89 13.14 -15.11 -16.99
C GLY A 89 14.05 -15.61 -15.87
N THR A 90 15.25 -15.05 -15.80
CA THR A 90 16.18 -15.24 -14.67
C THR A 90 16.63 -13.89 -14.15
N ASN A 91 17.20 -13.85 -12.96
CA ASN A 91 17.71 -12.59 -12.38
C ASN A 91 18.69 -11.87 -13.34
N ASP A 92 19.57 -12.63 -14.00
CA ASP A 92 20.56 -12.08 -14.93
C ASP A 92 20.00 -11.79 -16.33
N LYS A 93 18.89 -12.41 -16.69
CA LYS A 93 18.21 -12.27 -17.98
C LYS A 93 16.70 -12.10 -17.76
N PRO A 94 16.27 -10.98 -17.15
CA PRO A 94 14.85 -10.72 -16.97
C PRO A 94 14.18 -10.49 -18.34
N PHE A 95 12.93 -10.92 -18.42
CA PHE A 95 12.08 -10.64 -19.56
C PHE A 95 11.55 -9.19 -19.51
N LEU A 96 11.39 -8.53 -20.65
CA LEU A 96 10.89 -7.16 -20.67
C LEU A 96 9.65 -7.04 -21.57
N ILE A 97 8.61 -6.38 -21.06
CA ILE A 97 7.43 -5.94 -21.81
C ILE A 97 7.33 -4.43 -21.62
N THR A 98 7.41 -3.66 -22.70
CA THR A 98 7.40 -2.19 -22.62
C THR A 98 6.90 -1.54 -23.90
N SER A 99 6.64 -0.25 -23.86
CA SER A 99 6.38 0.56 -25.06
C SER A 99 7.69 0.93 -25.78
N TYR A 100 7.59 1.24 -27.06
CA TYR A 100 8.66 1.88 -27.82
C TYR A 100 8.08 3.05 -28.64
N GLU A 101 8.92 4.05 -28.98
CA GLU A 101 8.48 5.28 -29.62
C GLU A 101 7.31 5.94 -28.84
N ASN A 102 7.51 6.04 -27.53
CA ASN A 102 6.45 6.46 -26.58
C ASN A 102 6.67 7.88 -26.01
N GLU A 103 7.53 8.70 -26.59
CA GLU A 103 7.83 10.07 -26.14
C GLU A 103 6.58 10.95 -25.99
N ASN A 104 5.50 10.57 -26.64
CA ASN A 104 4.22 11.28 -26.60
C ASN A 104 3.06 10.42 -26.05
N GLY A 105 3.34 9.33 -25.38
CA GLY A 105 2.38 8.46 -24.73
C GLY A 105 2.64 6.97 -24.93
N ASP A 106 2.38 6.21 -23.89
CA ASP A 106 2.59 4.77 -23.86
C ASP A 106 1.56 4.01 -24.70
N ALA A 107 1.89 2.77 -25.03
CA ALA A 107 0.94 1.82 -25.60
C ALA A 107 -0.20 1.52 -24.64
N VAL A 108 -1.40 1.28 -25.16
CA VAL A 108 -2.58 0.91 -24.37
C VAL A 108 -3.02 -0.50 -24.73
N ILE A 109 -3.07 -1.39 -23.76
CA ILE A 109 -3.73 -2.68 -23.92
C ILE A 109 -5.19 -2.51 -23.49
N ASP A 110 -6.11 -2.66 -24.45
CA ASP A 110 -7.55 -2.56 -24.23
C ASP A 110 -8.16 -3.95 -24.01
N GLY A 111 -8.35 -4.29 -22.74
CA GLY A 111 -8.98 -5.55 -22.34
C GLY A 111 -10.48 -5.61 -22.66
N GLY A 112 -11.14 -4.46 -22.85
CA GLY A 112 -12.58 -4.40 -23.01
C GLY A 112 -13.30 -5.03 -21.80
N ASN A 113 -14.04 -6.11 -22.04
CA ASN A 113 -14.76 -6.85 -21.00
C ASN A 113 -13.92 -7.97 -20.32
N LYS A 114 -12.63 -8.05 -20.63
CA LYS A 114 -11.70 -9.08 -20.11
C LYS A 114 -10.51 -8.40 -19.43
N GLU A 115 -9.69 -9.20 -18.78
CA GLU A 115 -8.39 -8.74 -18.29
C GLU A 115 -7.52 -8.26 -19.44
N ALA A 116 -6.83 -7.14 -19.23
CA ALA A 116 -5.89 -6.65 -20.23
C ALA A 116 -4.56 -7.41 -20.19
N VAL A 117 -4.05 -7.75 -19.00
CA VAL A 117 -2.76 -8.42 -18.82
C VAL A 117 -2.86 -9.52 -17.78
N ILE A 118 -2.38 -10.72 -18.14
CA ILE A 118 -2.23 -11.86 -17.22
C ILE A 118 -0.79 -12.39 -17.34
N LEU A 119 0.00 -12.26 -16.30
CA LEU A 119 1.39 -12.72 -16.28
C LEU A 119 1.62 -13.74 -15.18
N ARG A 120 2.38 -14.79 -15.52
CA ARG A 120 2.83 -15.86 -14.62
C ARG A 120 4.33 -16.07 -14.78
N GLY A 121 4.95 -16.66 -13.76
CA GLY A 121 6.33 -17.09 -13.81
C GLY A 121 7.31 -16.11 -13.18
N ASN A 122 8.53 -16.01 -13.68
CA ASN A 122 9.64 -15.45 -12.93
C ASN A 122 10.39 -14.36 -13.69
N TYR A 123 10.94 -13.38 -12.94
CA TYR A 123 11.91 -12.39 -13.38
C TYR A 123 11.52 -11.69 -14.69
N PHE A 124 10.43 -10.95 -14.64
CA PHE A 124 9.99 -10.11 -15.74
C PHE A 124 9.77 -8.65 -15.29
N GLN A 125 9.78 -7.76 -16.27
CA GLN A 125 9.49 -6.35 -16.10
C GLN A 125 8.35 -5.95 -17.05
N LEU A 126 7.29 -5.37 -16.50
CA LEU A 126 6.19 -4.75 -17.24
C LEU A 126 6.28 -3.24 -17.00
N LYS A 127 6.60 -2.47 -18.05
CA LYS A 127 6.88 -1.04 -17.90
C LYS A 127 6.24 -0.21 -19.00
N ASP A 128 5.94 1.04 -18.65
CA ASP A 128 5.54 2.07 -19.63
C ASP A 128 4.39 1.60 -20.53
N ILE A 129 3.35 1.01 -19.94
CA ILE A 129 2.16 0.50 -20.62
C ILE A 129 0.92 0.90 -19.84
N ASN A 130 -0.09 1.40 -20.53
CA ASN A 130 -1.38 1.65 -19.94
C ASN A 130 -2.35 0.49 -20.24
N VAL A 131 -3.27 0.21 -19.33
CA VAL A 131 -4.31 -0.79 -19.54
C VAL A 131 -5.69 -0.20 -19.28
N LYS A 132 -6.66 -0.58 -20.13
CA LYS A 132 -8.01 -0.06 -20.09
C LYS A 132 -9.05 -1.16 -20.18
N GLY A 133 -10.09 -1.08 -19.34
CA GLY A 133 -11.32 -1.87 -19.45
C GLY A 133 -12.46 -1.05 -20.03
N SER A 134 -13.57 -1.71 -20.34
CA SER A 134 -14.79 -1.07 -20.86
C SER A 134 -15.59 -0.28 -19.82
N GLY A 135 -15.15 -0.30 -18.57
CA GLY A 135 -15.82 0.33 -17.43
C GLY A 135 -16.52 -0.67 -16.50
N ARG A 136 -16.41 -0.44 -15.20
CA ARG A 136 -16.93 -1.32 -14.14
C ARG A 136 -18.45 -1.57 -14.17
N LYS A 137 -19.25 -0.70 -14.80
CA LYS A 137 -20.69 -0.83 -15.00
C LYS A 137 -21.09 -1.04 -16.47
N THR A 138 -20.12 -1.12 -17.37
CA THR A 138 -20.38 -1.18 -18.82
C THR A 138 -19.82 -2.42 -19.51
N GLY A 139 -19.69 -3.52 -18.75
CA GLY A 139 -19.42 -4.84 -19.28
C GLY A 139 -18.11 -5.49 -18.81
N ASN A 140 -17.15 -4.75 -18.29
CA ASN A 140 -15.97 -5.36 -17.68
C ASN A 140 -16.34 -6.05 -16.34
N THR A 141 -15.83 -7.28 -16.13
CA THR A 141 -16.09 -8.08 -14.91
C THR A 141 -14.80 -8.62 -14.28
N THR A 142 -13.65 -8.08 -14.66
CA THR A 142 -12.32 -8.65 -14.36
C THR A 142 -11.37 -7.61 -13.75
N ASN A 143 -10.16 -8.06 -13.43
CA ASN A 143 -9.02 -7.17 -13.13
C ASN A 143 -8.43 -6.56 -14.41
N GLY A 144 -7.65 -5.49 -14.25
CA GLY A 144 -6.85 -4.91 -15.32
C GLY A 144 -5.59 -5.72 -15.58
N ILE A 145 -4.77 -5.86 -14.57
CA ILE A 145 -3.53 -6.65 -14.58
C ILE A 145 -3.61 -7.69 -13.47
N THR A 146 -3.35 -8.93 -13.79
CA THR A 146 -3.23 -10.01 -12.81
C THR A 146 -1.83 -10.65 -12.90
N LEU A 147 -1.08 -10.61 -11.80
CA LEU A 147 0.13 -11.39 -11.62
C LEU A 147 -0.19 -12.61 -10.76
N LEU A 148 0.01 -13.83 -11.29
CA LEU A 148 -0.32 -15.07 -10.61
C LEU A 148 0.96 -15.83 -10.25
N GLY A 149 1.28 -15.96 -8.97
CA GLY A 149 2.46 -16.67 -8.47
C GLY A 149 3.77 -16.12 -9.02
N ALA A 150 3.80 -14.84 -9.42
CA ALA A 150 4.98 -14.24 -10.01
C ALA A 150 6.11 -14.09 -8.99
N VAL A 151 7.35 -14.36 -9.41
CA VAL A 151 8.54 -14.23 -8.57
C VAL A 151 9.56 -13.29 -9.22
N GLY A 152 10.04 -12.30 -8.46
CA GLY A 152 11.07 -11.36 -8.92
C GLY A 152 10.59 -10.42 -10.03
N ALA A 153 9.30 -10.09 -10.07
CA ALA A 153 8.73 -9.21 -11.09
C ALA A 153 8.84 -7.73 -10.71
N VAL A 154 8.93 -6.87 -11.72
CA VAL A 154 8.87 -5.41 -11.59
C VAL A 154 7.76 -4.87 -12.48
N VAL A 155 6.87 -4.07 -11.91
CA VAL A 155 5.83 -3.34 -12.63
C VAL A 155 6.07 -1.85 -12.38
N GLU A 156 6.22 -1.06 -13.44
CA GLU A 156 6.62 0.33 -13.31
C GLU A 156 5.99 1.21 -14.40
N ASN A 157 5.59 2.43 -14.02
CA ASN A 157 4.99 3.42 -14.92
C ASN A 157 3.74 2.87 -15.64
N ILE A 158 2.77 2.42 -14.88
CA ILE A 158 1.54 1.82 -15.40
C ILE A 158 0.32 2.66 -15.00
N LYS A 159 -0.58 2.91 -15.93
CA LYS A 159 -1.94 3.34 -15.61
C LYS A 159 -2.93 2.21 -15.84
N THR A 160 -3.83 1.99 -14.88
CA THR A 160 -4.94 1.03 -15.00
C THR A 160 -6.28 1.74 -14.80
N GLU A 161 -7.23 1.56 -15.71
CA GLU A 161 -8.54 2.21 -15.61
C GLU A 161 -9.70 1.35 -16.14
N GLY A 162 -10.88 1.49 -15.53
CA GLY A 162 -12.14 0.98 -16.07
C GLY A 162 -12.38 -0.52 -15.89
N PHE A 163 -11.81 -1.15 -14.87
CA PHE A 163 -12.05 -2.56 -14.55
C PHE A 163 -13.03 -2.72 -13.38
N GLN A 164 -13.89 -3.75 -13.42
CA GLN A 164 -14.88 -3.98 -12.36
C GLN A 164 -14.22 -4.49 -11.07
N LYS A 165 -13.16 -5.29 -11.18
CA LYS A 165 -12.38 -5.78 -10.04
C LYS A 165 -11.22 -4.83 -9.74
N SER A 166 -10.03 -5.32 -9.58
CA SER A 166 -8.85 -4.51 -9.25
C SER A 166 -8.19 -3.92 -10.50
N GLY A 167 -7.61 -2.74 -10.37
CA GLY A 167 -6.73 -2.19 -11.40
C GLY A 167 -5.52 -3.09 -11.61
N ILE A 168 -4.84 -3.49 -10.52
CA ILE A 168 -3.80 -4.51 -10.53
C ILE A 168 -3.98 -5.44 -9.32
N GLU A 169 -3.84 -6.75 -9.55
CA GLU A 169 -3.83 -7.79 -8.53
C GLU A 169 -2.53 -8.58 -8.55
N LEU A 170 -1.90 -8.71 -7.37
CA LEU A 170 -0.77 -9.60 -7.10
C LEU A 170 -1.26 -10.77 -6.27
N ASN A 171 -1.40 -11.95 -6.88
CA ASN A 171 -1.92 -13.14 -6.20
C ASN A 171 -0.80 -14.15 -5.96
N SER A 172 -0.51 -14.45 -4.70
CA SER A 172 0.56 -15.37 -4.25
C SER A 172 1.96 -15.01 -4.81
N CYS A 173 2.20 -13.73 -5.09
CA CYS A 173 3.45 -13.24 -5.67
C CYS A 173 4.56 -13.15 -4.63
N LYS A 174 5.84 -13.25 -5.08
CA LYS A 174 7.02 -13.18 -4.19
C LYS A 174 8.11 -12.28 -4.79
N ASN A 175 8.71 -11.43 -3.96
CA ASN A 175 9.78 -10.50 -4.38
C ASN A 175 9.35 -9.62 -5.56
N VAL A 176 8.18 -8.99 -5.46
CA VAL A 176 7.61 -8.12 -6.51
C VAL A 176 7.67 -6.66 -6.11
N SER A 177 8.01 -5.81 -7.07
CA SER A 177 8.00 -4.36 -6.89
C SER A 177 7.00 -3.69 -7.84
N LEU A 178 6.07 -2.91 -7.28
CA LEU A 178 5.22 -1.96 -8.00
C LEU A 178 5.77 -0.55 -7.77
N LYS A 179 6.02 0.20 -8.84
CA LYS A 179 6.48 1.60 -8.77
C LYS A 179 5.71 2.46 -9.76
N ASN A 180 5.31 3.64 -9.30
CA ASN A 180 4.61 4.61 -10.15
C ASN A 180 3.43 3.98 -10.90
N VAL A 181 2.56 3.26 -10.16
CA VAL A 181 1.30 2.71 -10.70
C VAL A 181 0.17 3.65 -10.35
N TYR A 182 -0.57 4.10 -11.36
CA TYR A 182 -1.77 4.90 -11.21
C TYR A 182 -3.02 4.07 -11.49
N ALA A 183 -3.72 3.66 -10.45
CA ALA A 183 -4.96 2.87 -10.54
C ALA A 183 -6.18 3.76 -10.30
N VAL A 184 -6.99 3.96 -11.34
CA VAL A 184 -8.11 4.90 -11.33
C VAL A 184 -9.37 4.30 -11.94
N ASP A 185 -10.55 4.66 -11.42
CA ASP A 185 -11.87 4.23 -11.92
C ASP A 185 -12.07 2.70 -11.97
N ASN A 186 -11.42 1.94 -11.06
CA ASN A 186 -11.65 0.51 -10.92
C ASN A 186 -12.68 0.24 -9.82
N GLY A 187 -13.29 -0.93 -9.82
CA GLY A 187 -14.40 -1.24 -8.91
C GLY A 187 -13.95 -1.71 -7.54
N PHE A 188 -13.39 -2.91 -7.43
CA PHE A 188 -13.09 -3.54 -6.15
C PHE A 188 -11.93 -2.85 -5.43
N CYS A 189 -10.82 -2.63 -6.12
CA CYS A 189 -9.61 -2.07 -5.54
C CYS A 189 -8.73 -1.40 -6.60
N GLY A 190 -7.99 -0.37 -6.24
CA GLY A 190 -6.95 0.16 -7.12
C GLY A 190 -5.78 -0.82 -7.26
N ILE A 191 -5.13 -1.15 -6.14
CA ILE A 191 -3.99 -2.08 -6.07
C ILE A 191 -4.29 -3.13 -4.99
N TYR A 192 -4.34 -4.39 -5.38
CA TYR A 192 -4.63 -5.50 -4.49
C TYR A 192 -3.49 -6.50 -4.43
N ILE A 193 -2.92 -6.67 -3.24
CA ILE A 193 -1.95 -7.71 -2.92
C ILE A 193 -2.72 -8.79 -2.16
N THR A 194 -2.67 -10.02 -2.62
CA THR A 194 -3.39 -11.12 -1.98
C THR A 194 -2.66 -12.45 -2.12
N GLY A 195 -3.12 -13.42 -1.38
CA GLY A 195 -2.69 -14.80 -1.41
C GLY A 195 -3.74 -15.69 -0.75
N SER A 196 -3.29 -16.76 -0.14
CA SER A 196 -4.09 -17.61 0.73
C SER A 196 -3.36 -17.82 2.07
N LYS A 197 -4.04 -18.46 3.01
CA LYS A 197 -3.43 -18.87 4.28
C LYS A 197 -2.18 -19.74 4.07
N GLU A 198 -2.21 -20.60 3.06
CA GLU A 198 -1.16 -21.58 2.72
C GLU A 198 -0.08 -20.97 1.81
N ASP A 199 -0.43 -20.00 0.95
CA ASP A 199 0.49 -19.39 0.00
C ASP A 199 0.32 -17.86 -0.02
N LYS A 200 0.85 -17.21 1.02
CA LYS A 200 0.82 -15.76 1.17
C LYS A 200 1.67 -15.07 0.11
N ALA A 201 1.22 -13.89 -0.33
CA ALA A 201 2.09 -12.97 -1.06
C ALA A 201 3.25 -12.54 -0.13
N LYS A 202 4.50 -12.42 -0.66
CA LYS A 202 5.66 -12.20 0.20
C LYS A 202 6.71 -11.27 -0.40
N ASN A 203 7.30 -10.43 0.45
CA ASN A 203 8.33 -9.46 0.07
C ASN A 203 7.86 -8.55 -1.07
N ILE A 204 6.78 -7.82 -0.86
CA ILE A 204 6.17 -6.93 -1.85
C ILE A 204 6.52 -5.48 -1.51
N LEU A 205 7.00 -4.73 -2.50
CA LEU A 205 7.17 -3.28 -2.42
C LEU A 205 6.15 -2.58 -3.31
N VAL A 206 5.35 -1.69 -2.72
CA VAL A 206 4.47 -0.75 -3.43
C VAL A 206 4.99 0.66 -3.16
N LYS A 207 5.52 1.32 -4.17
CA LYS A 207 6.16 2.62 -4.00
C LYS A 207 5.71 3.63 -5.04
N ASP A 208 5.52 4.88 -4.62
CA ASP A 208 5.15 6.00 -5.50
C ASP A 208 3.86 5.73 -6.31
N CYS A 209 2.94 4.93 -5.74
CA CYS A 209 1.71 4.53 -6.41
C CYS A 209 0.53 5.40 -5.96
N LYS A 210 -0.45 5.55 -6.86
CA LYS A 210 -1.67 6.29 -6.58
C LYS A 210 -2.90 5.44 -6.91
N ALA A 211 -3.81 5.31 -5.94
CA ALA A 211 -5.13 4.71 -6.09
C ALA A 211 -6.20 5.80 -5.92
N GLU A 212 -6.86 6.18 -6.99
CA GLU A 212 -7.78 7.31 -7.01
C GLU A 212 -9.11 6.93 -7.63
N ASN A 213 -10.19 7.39 -7.01
CA ASN A 213 -11.52 7.26 -7.59
C ASN A 213 -11.88 5.81 -7.99
N ASN A 214 -11.54 4.83 -7.14
CA ASN A 214 -11.98 3.44 -7.30
C ASN A 214 -13.30 3.26 -6.51
N PRO A 215 -14.47 3.42 -7.16
CA PRO A 215 -15.70 3.76 -6.42
C PRO A 215 -16.42 2.59 -5.79
N GLY A 216 -16.18 1.37 -6.23
CA GLY A 216 -16.87 0.16 -5.78
C GLY A 216 -17.21 -0.79 -6.92
N ASP A 217 -17.22 -2.08 -6.63
CA ASP A 217 -17.68 -3.13 -7.53
C ASP A 217 -19.20 -3.26 -7.42
N PRO A 218 -19.98 -2.99 -8.48
CA PRO A 218 -21.44 -3.00 -8.42
C PRO A 218 -22.04 -4.39 -8.14
N THR A 219 -21.24 -5.44 -8.23
CA THR A 219 -21.68 -6.83 -7.96
C THR A 219 -21.26 -7.35 -6.59
N MET A 220 -20.44 -6.61 -5.84
CA MET A 220 -19.96 -7.02 -4.52
C MET A 220 -20.97 -6.64 -3.43
N LEU A 221 -21.98 -7.50 -3.22
CA LEU A 221 -23.08 -7.23 -2.28
C LEU A 221 -22.81 -7.75 -0.87
N GLU A 222 -21.86 -8.69 -0.71
CA GLU A 222 -21.62 -9.39 0.56
C GLU A 222 -20.36 -8.92 1.28
N ASN A 223 -19.48 -8.15 0.60
CA ASN A 223 -18.23 -7.66 1.16
C ASN A 223 -17.93 -6.23 0.72
N HIS A 224 -16.89 -5.63 1.29
CA HIS A 224 -16.41 -4.30 0.91
C HIS A 224 -15.90 -4.26 -0.54
N SER A 225 -15.95 -3.09 -1.16
CA SER A 225 -15.32 -2.78 -2.44
C SER A 225 -15.10 -1.27 -2.56
N GLY A 226 -14.28 -0.84 -3.50
CA GLY A 226 -13.90 0.56 -3.60
C GLY A 226 -12.67 0.90 -2.75
N ASN A 227 -11.75 -0.04 -2.58
CA ASN A 227 -10.52 0.15 -1.82
C ASN A 227 -9.46 0.87 -2.64
N GLY A 228 -8.57 1.59 -1.98
CA GLY A 228 -7.41 2.17 -2.64
C GLY A 228 -6.29 1.16 -2.83
N ILE A 229 -5.48 0.90 -1.80
CA ILE A 229 -4.36 -0.06 -1.78
C ILE A 229 -4.60 -1.05 -0.64
N LEU A 230 -4.68 -2.31 -0.97
CA LEU A 230 -5.06 -3.37 -0.04
C LEU A 230 -4.04 -4.50 -0.03
N ALA A 231 -3.54 -4.86 1.16
CA ALA A 231 -2.70 -6.02 1.40
C ALA A 231 -3.43 -7.06 2.25
N GLY A 232 -3.81 -8.18 1.66
CA GLY A 232 -4.42 -9.32 2.36
C GLY A 232 -3.61 -10.58 2.18
N TRP A 233 -3.65 -11.50 3.16
CA TRP A 233 -2.94 -12.77 3.11
C TRP A 233 -1.50 -12.62 2.62
N SER A 234 -0.76 -11.71 3.28
CA SER A 234 0.58 -11.34 2.86
C SER A 234 1.58 -11.33 4.01
N ASP A 235 2.87 -11.30 3.68
CA ASP A 235 3.98 -11.26 4.61
C ASP A 235 5.09 -10.36 4.06
N SER A 236 5.61 -9.46 4.91
CA SER A 236 6.70 -8.56 4.53
C SER A 236 6.32 -7.64 3.35
N VAL A 237 5.29 -6.81 3.53
CA VAL A 237 4.85 -5.82 2.55
C VAL A 237 5.27 -4.43 2.99
N VAL A 238 5.81 -3.64 2.06
CA VAL A 238 6.11 -2.22 2.27
C VAL A 238 5.29 -1.38 1.30
N ILE A 239 4.45 -0.47 1.83
CA ILE A 239 3.70 0.54 1.08
C ILE A 239 4.31 1.90 1.43
N ASP A 240 4.98 2.52 0.47
CA ASP A 240 5.87 3.66 0.68
C ASP A 240 5.58 4.81 -0.29
N HIS A 241 5.41 6.03 0.20
CA HIS A 241 5.11 7.24 -0.59
C HIS A 241 3.91 7.06 -1.54
N CYS A 242 2.87 6.37 -1.09
CA CYS A 242 1.66 6.12 -1.87
C CYS A 242 0.52 7.08 -1.50
N VAL A 243 -0.42 7.24 -2.42
CA VAL A 243 -1.61 8.07 -2.24
C VAL A 243 -2.88 7.27 -2.50
N ALA A 244 -3.86 7.36 -1.58
CA ALA A 244 -5.22 6.87 -1.80
C ALA A 244 -6.23 7.99 -1.60
N THR A 245 -7.08 8.22 -2.60
CA THR A 245 -8.04 9.33 -2.50
C THR A 245 -9.33 9.07 -3.27
N ASN A 246 -10.44 9.59 -2.71
CA ASN A 246 -11.77 9.54 -3.34
C ASN A 246 -12.22 8.13 -3.75
N ASN A 247 -11.80 7.09 -3.01
CA ASN A 247 -12.22 5.71 -3.24
C ASN A 247 -13.54 5.41 -2.47
N GLY A 248 -14.33 4.43 -2.90
CA GLY A 248 -15.43 3.84 -2.13
C GLY A 248 -16.81 4.44 -2.28
N TRP A 249 -16.98 5.58 -2.91
CA TRP A 249 -18.21 6.37 -2.91
C TRP A 249 -19.43 5.73 -3.61
N ASP A 250 -19.25 4.64 -4.34
CA ASP A 250 -20.33 3.93 -5.04
C ASP A 250 -20.32 2.41 -4.73
N MET A 251 -19.89 2.07 -3.52
CA MET A 251 -20.02 0.70 -2.99
C MET A 251 -21.51 0.33 -2.86
N PRO A 252 -21.96 -0.87 -3.32
CA PRO A 252 -23.37 -1.17 -3.43
C PRO A 252 -24.05 -1.63 -2.12
N ARG A 253 -23.32 -1.64 -0.98
CA ARG A 253 -23.83 -2.13 0.32
C ARG A 253 -23.56 -1.16 1.46
N THR A 254 -24.21 -1.39 2.62
CA THR A 254 -24.09 -0.57 3.83
C THR A 254 -23.34 -1.27 4.98
N GLY A 255 -22.78 -2.47 4.78
CA GLY A 255 -21.97 -3.19 5.77
C GLY A 255 -20.55 -2.60 5.90
N ASN A 256 -19.58 -3.46 6.23
CA ASN A 256 -18.16 -3.09 6.23
C ASN A 256 -17.78 -2.45 4.89
N GLY A 257 -17.00 -1.40 4.94
CA GLY A 257 -16.74 -0.52 3.82
C GLY A 257 -15.27 -0.53 3.37
N PRO A 258 -14.96 0.31 2.40
CA PRO A 258 -13.61 0.45 1.86
C PRO A 258 -12.74 1.32 2.75
N VAL A 259 -11.44 1.15 2.60
CA VAL A 259 -10.42 2.00 3.21
C VAL A 259 -9.37 2.39 2.17
N GLY A 260 -8.73 3.53 2.36
CA GLY A 260 -7.74 4.07 1.43
C GLY A 260 -6.51 3.18 1.32
N ILE A 261 -5.77 2.93 2.41
CA ILE A 261 -4.57 2.07 2.43
C ILE A 261 -4.61 1.19 3.67
N TRP A 262 -4.65 -0.13 3.49
CA TRP A 262 -4.89 -1.02 4.61
C TRP A 262 -4.43 -2.46 4.42
N ALA A 263 -4.46 -3.24 5.50
CA ALA A 263 -4.07 -4.65 5.50
C ALA A 263 -5.02 -5.51 6.35
N TYR A 264 -5.15 -6.79 5.99
CA TYR A 264 -5.82 -7.83 6.78
C TYR A 264 -5.11 -9.18 6.63
N GLU A 265 -5.21 -10.08 7.61
CA GLU A 265 -4.63 -11.45 7.62
C GLU A 265 -3.14 -11.48 7.21
N SER A 266 -2.42 -10.43 7.54
CA SER A 266 -1.07 -10.17 7.05
C SER A 266 -0.07 -10.00 8.19
N ASN A 267 1.21 -10.26 7.89
CA ASN A 267 2.29 -10.13 8.85
C ASN A 267 3.37 -9.18 8.33
N ALA A 268 3.99 -8.41 9.23
CA ALA A 268 5.11 -7.52 8.91
C ALA A 268 4.80 -6.53 7.75
N VAL A 269 3.64 -5.88 7.81
CA VAL A 269 3.26 -4.82 6.87
C VAL A 269 3.79 -3.48 7.39
N THR A 270 4.47 -2.74 6.53
CA THR A 270 4.90 -1.36 6.80
C THR A 270 4.19 -0.41 5.86
N ILE A 271 3.37 0.50 6.39
CA ILE A 271 2.76 1.60 5.64
C ILE A 271 3.44 2.89 6.10
N GLN A 272 4.14 3.57 5.19
CA GLN A 272 4.91 4.74 5.57
C GLN A 272 4.95 5.84 4.53
N TYR A 273 5.05 7.09 4.99
CA TYR A 273 5.11 8.28 4.15
C TYR A 273 3.97 8.37 3.14
N CYS A 274 2.81 7.80 3.47
CA CYS A 274 1.64 7.77 2.61
C CYS A 274 0.64 8.88 2.96
N ILE A 275 -0.17 9.25 1.98
CA ILE A 275 -1.31 10.15 2.17
C ILE A 275 -2.60 9.44 1.79
N SER A 276 -3.58 9.45 2.70
CA SER A 276 -4.90 8.88 2.44
C SER A 276 -5.98 9.90 2.80
N TYR A 277 -6.77 10.34 1.81
CA TYR A 277 -7.68 11.45 2.03
C TYR A 277 -8.96 11.37 1.21
N ARG A 278 -10.03 11.92 1.76
CA ARG A 278 -11.35 12.00 1.13
C ARG A 278 -11.87 10.67 0.59
N ASN A 279 -11.44 9.56 1.20
CA ASN A 279 -12.02 8.27 0.91
C ASN A 279 -13.42 8.21 1.53
N LYS A 280 -14.29 7.44 0.92
CA LYS A 280 -15.72 7.45 1.18
C LYS A 280 -16.25 6.05 1.35
N THR A 281 -17.50 5.97 1.77
CA THR A 281 -18.28 4.75 1.78
C THR A 281 -19.64 5.00 1.13
N SER A 282 -20.47 3.99 0.99
CA SER A 282 -21.85 4.15 0.55
C SER A 282 -22.66 4.94 1.58
N LYS A 283 -23.73 5.59 1.16
CA LYS A 283 -24.62 6.28 2.08
C LYS A 283 -25.14 5.36 3.18
N GLY A 284 -24.81 5.66 4.44
CA GLY A 284 -25.12 4.82 5.60
C GLY A 284 -24.22 3.56 5.73
N GLY A 285 -23.17 3.46 4.93
CA GLY A 285 -22.17 2.41 5.03
C GLY A 285 -21.23 2.62 6.23
N LYS A 286 -20.38 1.63 6.48
CA LYS A 286 -19.32 1.67 7.47
C LYS A 286 -18.00 2.04 6.80
N ASP A 287 -16.98 2.34 7.60
CA ASP A 287 -15.62 2.69 7.18
C ASP A 287 -15.56 3.93 6.27
N GLY A 288 -14.94 3.86 5.11
CA GLY A 288 -14.57 5.06 4.34
C GLY A 288 -13.34 5.74 4.91
N GLY A 289 -12.49 4.98 5.61
CA GLY A 289 -11.34 5.47 6.36
C GLY A 289 -10.09 5.74 5.54
N GLY A 290 -9.09 6.34 6.20
CA GLY A 290 -7.79 6.62 5.60
C GLY A 290 -6.88 5.41 5.59
N PHE A 291 -6.55 4.89 6.77
CA PHE A 291 -5.66 3.75 6.98
C PHE A 291 -6.28 2.74 7.95
N ASP A 292 -5.86 1.47 7.81
CA ASP A 292 -6.36 0.43 8.70
C ASP A 292 -5.39 -0.75 8.83
N LEU A 293 -5.27 -1.28 10.04
CA LEU A 293 -4.73 -2.59 10.36
C LEU A 293 -5.89 -3.45 10.85
N ASP A 294 -6.47 -4.22 9.92
CA ASP A 294 -7.69 -4.99 10.16
C ASP A 294 -7.38 -6.44 10.59
N GLY A 295 -8.37 -7.24 10.80
CA GLY A 295 -8.33 -8.56 11.41
C GLY A 295 -7.17 -9.44 10.97
N GLY A 296 -6.50 -10.06 11.94
CA GLY A 296 -5.40 -10.98 11.70
C GLY A 296 -4.07 -10.34 11.29
N VAL A 297 -3.96 -9.01 11.34
CA VAL A 297 -2.67 -8.33 11.11
C VAL A 297 -1.76 -8.52 12.31
N THR A 298 -0.46 -8.69 12.06
CA THR A 298 0.54 -8.88 13.11
C THR A 298 1.88 -8.23 12.75
N ASN A 299 2.62 -7.77 13.79
CA ASN A 299 3.97 -7.23 13.66
C ASN A 299 4.09 -6.09 12.63
N SER A 300 3.05 -5.28 12.50
CA SER A 300 2.91 -4.28 11.44
C SER A 300 2.96 -2.86 11.97
N VAL A 301 3.26 -1.90 11.10
CA VAL A 301 3.39 -0.51 11.48
C VAL A 301 2.81 0.43 10.42
N ILE A 302 2.03 1.43 10.91
CA ILE A 302 1.72 2.64 10.15
C ILE A 302 2.55 3.78 10.74
N GLN A 303 3.37 4.45 9.92
CA GLN A 303 4.25 5.51 10.39
C GLN A 303 4.45 6.63 9.38
N TYR A 304 4.62 7.85 9.87
CA TYR A 304 4.92 9.04 9.07
C TYR A 304 3.87 9.32 7.98
N CYS A 305 2.62 8.93 8.24
CA CYS A 305 1.51 9.05 7.30
C CYS A 305 0.60 10.24 7.63
N LEU A 306 -0.08 10.73 6.61
CA LEU A 306 -1.12 11.75 6.71
C LEU A 306 -2.47 11.17 6.29
N SER A 307 -3.44 11.23 7.19
CA SER A 307 -4.86 11.00 6.93
C SER A 307 -5.62 12.31 7.04
N TYR A 308 -6.52 12.62 6.09
CA TYR A 308 -7.37 13.78 6.24
C TYR A 308 -8.69 13.73 5.47
N GLU A 309 -9.72 14.29 6.07
CA GLU A 309 -11.04 14.47 5.47
C GLU A 309 -11.65 13.18 4.88
N ASN A 310 -11.33 12.01 5.45
CA ASN A 310 -12.00 10.77 5.11
C ASN A 310 -13.39 10.71 5.76
N GLU A 311 -14.33 10.00 5.13
CA GLU A 311 -15.69 9.83 5.70
C GLU A 311 -15.65 9.02 7.00
N GLY A 312 -14.77 8.03 7.10
CA GLY A 312 -14.51 7.22 8.27
C GLY A 312 -13.26 7.64 9.03
N ALA A 313 -12.70 6.72 9.81
CA ALA A 313 -11.56 6.96 10.68
C ALA A 313 -10.29 7.35 9.91
N GLY A 314 -9.45 8.15 10.56
CA GLY A 314 -8.10 8.39 10.07
C GLY A 314 -7.26 7.12 10.12
N TYR A 315 -7.30 6.43 11.26
CA TYR A 315 -6.59 5.16 11.51
C TYR A 315 -7.52 4.17 12.20
N GLY A 316 -7.83 3.06 11.54
CA GLY A 316 -8.59 1.93 12.06
C GLY A 316 -7.67 0.90 12.71
N LEU A 317 -8.12 0.32 13.84
CA LEU A 317 -7.50 -0.79 14.54
C LEU A 317 -8.61 -1.80 14.81
N PHE A 318 -8.79 -2.73 13.88
CA PHE A 318 -10.00 -3.54 13.81
C PHE A 318 -9.71 -5.02 13.90
N GLN A 319 -10.66 -5.75 14.48
CA GLN A 319 -10.70 -7.21 14.49
C GLN A 319 -12.10 -7.68 14.14
N TYR A 320 -12.23 -8.45 13.07
CA TYR A 320 -13.52 -9.00 12.66
C TYR A 320 -13.68 -10.47 13.09
N TRP A 321 -14.90 -10.91 13.16
CA TRP A 321 -15.22 -12.28 13.53
C TRP A 321 -14.67 -13.29 12.52
N GLY A 322 -13.92 -14.29 13.00
CA GLY A 322 -13.30 -15.34 12.17
C GLY A 322 -11.89 -15.00 11.67
N ALA A 323 -11.38 -13.80 11.92
CA ALA A 323 -10.00 -13.47 11.62
C ALA A 323 -9.01 -14.22 12.51
N SER A 324 -7.75 -14.32 12.06
CA SER A 324 -6.61 -14.74 12.88
C SER A 324 -6.35 -13.75 14.02
N LEU A 325 -5.51 -14.09 15.00
CA LEU A 325 -5.16 -13.18 16.07
C LEU A 325 -4.49 -11.91 15.53
N TRP A 326 -4.91 -10.77 16.04
CA TRP A 326 -4.34 -9.45 15.76
C TRP A 326 -3.43 -9.02 16.91
N HIS A 327 -2.13 -8.78 16.67
CA HIS A 327 -1.20 -8.41 17.75
C HIS A 327 0.14 -7.85 17.28
N HIS A 328 0.80 -7.11 18.19
CA HIS A 328 2.13 -6.50 18.02
C HIS A 328 2.19 -5.45 16.92
N ASP A 329 1.14 -4.64 16.83
CA ASP A 329 1.04 -3.60 15.80
C ASP A 329 1.29 -2.21 16.38
N THR A 330 1.69 -1.28 15.51
CA THR A 330 2.10 0.06 15.92
C THR A 330 1.55 1.13 15.00
N VAL A 331 1.04 2.23 15.57
CA VAL A 331 0.78 3.49 14.84
C VAL A 331 1.61 4.60 15.47
N ARG A 332 2.50 5.22 14.70
CA ARG A 332 3.43 6.21 15.26
C ARG A 332 3.78 7.33 14.30
N TYR A 333 4.01 8.52 14.83
CA TYR A 333 4.41 9.70 14.06
C TYR A 333 3.50 9.95 12.86
N CYS A 334 2.20 9.82 13.06
CA CYS A 334 1.17 10.02 12.06
C CYS A 334 0.31 11.24 12.37
N LEU A 335 -0.30 11.80 11.33
CA LEU A 335 -1.29 12.88 11.40
C LEU A 335 -2.67 12.37 10.98
N SER A 336 -3.70 12.63 11.79
CA SER A 336 -5.11 12.56 11.38
C SER A 336 -5.72 13.95 11.48
N ILE A 337 -6.26 14.44 10.37
CA ILE A 337 -6.78 15.82 10.30
C ILE A 337 -8.21 15.80 9.79
N ASN A 338 -9.15 16.14 10.66
CA ASN A 338 -10.57 16.22 10.31
C ASN A 338 -11.11 14.97 9.58
N ASP A 339 -10.66 13.79 9.94
CA ASP A 339 -11.26 12.53 9.53
C ASP A 339 -12.62 12.29 10.23
N ALA A 340 -13.34 11.24 9.89
CA ALA A 340 -14.69 10.95 10.37
C ALA A 340 -15.72 12.03 10.01
N THR A 341 -15.72 12.44 8.73
CA THR A 341 -16.57 13.56 8.29
C THR A 341 -18.05 13.20 8.24
N THR A 342 -18.40 11.95 8.00
CA THR A 342 -19.80 11.51 7.82
C THR A 342 -20.14 10.16 8.44
N THR A 343 -19.19 9.27 8.64
CA THR A 343 -19.46 7.95 9.23
C THR A 343 -19.71 8.09 10.73
N GLU A 344 -20.96 7.89 11.13
CA GLU A 344 -21.39 7.98 12.52
C GLU A 344 -20.62 6.94 13.38
N GLY A 345 -20.25 7.33 14.60
CA GLY A 345 -19.51 6.49 15.52
C GLY A 345 -18.04 6.29 15.13
N SER A 346 -17.43 7.20 14.37
CA SER A 346 -16.03 7.17 13.99
C SER A 346 -15.23 8.30 14.64
N GLY A 347 -13.91 8.28 14.53
CA GLY A 347 -13.00 9.30 15.10
C GLY A 347 -11.66 9.35 14.36
N GLY A 348 -10.75 10.20 14.81
CA GLY A 348 -9.41 10.27 14.24
C GLY A 348 -8.68 8.93 14.33
N ILE A 349 -8.77 8.26 15.48
CA ILE A 349 -8.38 6.84 15.65
C ILE A 349 -9.63 6.08 16.08
N PHE A 350 -9.84 4.90 15.51
CA PHE A 350 -11.01 4.08 15.80
C PHE A 350 -10.62 2.65 16.15
N VAL A 351 -11.09 2.15 17.30
CA VAL A 351 -10.84 0.78 17.77
C VAL A 351 -12.14 0.00 17.80
N TRP A 352 -12.15 -1.13 17.12
CA TRP A 352 -13.29 -2.04 17.08
C TRP A 352 -12.85 -3.51 17.12
N ASN A 353 -13.55 -4.34 17.91
CA ASN A 353 -13.33 -5.78 17.99
C ASN A 353 -14.65 -6.52 17.89
N GLY A 354 -15.03 -6.95 16.70
CA GLY A 354 -16.30 -7.65 16.46
C GLY A 354 -16.43 -8.99 17.17
N VAL A 355 -15.34 -9.58 17.64
CA VAL A 355 -15.35 -10.79 18.47
C VAL A 355 -15.61 -10.46 19.94
N ASN A 356 -15.27 -9.25 20.36
CA ASN A 356 -15.34 -8.77 21.74
C ASN A 356 -14.59 -9.65 22.77
N ASP A 357 -13.48 -10.26 22.31
CA ASP A 357 -12.54 -11.01 23.13
C ASP A 357 -11.17 -10.32 23.10
N SER A 358 -10.68 -9.87 24.24
CA SER A 358 -9.45 -9.10 24.35
C SER A 358 -8.18 -9.85 23.91
N VAL A 359 -8.21 -11.17 23.83
CA VAL A 359 -7.09 -11.97 23.30
C VAL A 359 -7.02 -11.87 21.78
N GLN A 360 -8.13 -11.61 21.12
CA GLN A 360 -8.21 -11.51 19.67
C GLN A 360 -7.67 -10.18 19.13
N LEU A 361 -7.61 -9.13 19.95
CA LEU A 361 -7.11 -7.80 19.60
C LEU A 361 -6.16 -7.34 20.72
N ALA A 362 -4.84 -7.53 20.53
CA ALA A 362 -3.88 -7.35 21.63
C ALA A 362 -2.56 -6.69 21.20
N ASP A 363 -1.80 -6.21 22.21
CA ASP A 363 -0.41 -5.78 22.09
C ASP A 363 -0.19 -4.67 21.04
N CYS A 364 -0.94 -3.58 21.11
CA CYS A 364 -0.80 -2.42 20.22
C CYS A 364 -0.17 -1.22 20.92
N VAL A 365 0.69 -0.50 20.22
CA VAL A 365 1.25 0.75 20.69
C VAL A 365 0.96 1.89 19.71
N VAL A 366 0.25 2.91 20.19
CA VAL A 366 -0.06 4.13 19.45
C VAL A 366 0.70 5.28 20.11
N TYR A 367 1.74 5.80 19.44
CA TYR A 367 2.58 6.80 20.09
C TYR A 367 3.09 7.91 19.18
N ASN A 368 3.29 9.09 19.76
CA ASN A 368 3.82 10.26 19.08
C ASN A 368 3.03 10.63 17.80
N ASN A 369 1.71 10.47 17.82
CA ASN A 369 0.82 10.94 16.78
C ASN A 369 0.21 12.30 17.12
N VAL A 370 -0.30 12.99 16.11
CA VAL A 370 -1.19 14.14 16.29
C VAL A 370 -2.53 13.82 15.63
N VAL A 371 -3.59 13.87 16.40
CA VAL A 371 -4.98 13.86 15.91
C VAL A 371 -5.56 15.25 16.12
N TYR A 372 -6.02 15.85 15.06
CA TYR A 372 -6.68 17.15 15.05
C TYR A 372 -8.04 17.07 14.38
N SER A 373 -9.12 17.16 15.17
CA SER A 373 -10.48 17.13 14.63
C SER A 373 -11.33 18.26 15.21
N THR A 374 -11.98 19.02 14.33
CA THR A 374 -12.88 20.11 14.69
C THR A 374 -14.35 19.65 14.84
N HIS A 375 -14.66 18.40 14.50
CA HIS A 375 -16.05 17.92 14.45
C HIS A 375 -16.27 16.52 15.03
N ALA A 376 -15.22 15.73 15.24
CA ALA A 376 -15.31 14.35 15.73
C ALA A 376 -14.42 14.11 16.97
N PRO A 377 -14.63 13.02 17.71
CA PRO A 377 -13.71 12.56 18.73
C PRO A 377 -12.31 12.35 18.17
N ALA A 378 -11.27 12.61 18.99
CA ALA A 378 -9.92 12.22 18.61
C ALA A 378 -9.78 10.70 18.59
N ILE A 379 -10.41 10.01 19.55
CA ILE A 379 -10.41 8.56 19.64
C ILE A 379 -11.83 8.05 19.86
N GLN A 380 -12.22 7.06 19.06
CA GLN A 380 -13.48 6.34 19.17
C GLN A 380 -13.24 4.88 19.55
N PHE A 381 -14.00 4.39 20.53
CA PHE A 381 -14.15 2.97 20.84
C PHE A 381 -15.59 2.55 20.58
N GLU A 382 -15.79 1.48 19.83
CA GLU A 382 -17.13 0.87 19.73
C GLU A 382 -17.50 0.13 21.02
N PRO A 383 -18.78 -0.12 21.28
CA PRO A 383 -19.21 -0.96 22.42
C PRO A 383 -18.58 -2.37 22.41
N MET A 384 -18.29 -2.91 21.24
CA MET A 384 -17.51 -4.14 21.06
C MET A 384 -16.07 -3.74 20.68
N SER A 385 -15.22 -3.55 21.64
CA SER A 385 -13.82 -3.14 21.43
C SER A 385 -12.87 -3.73 22.44
N ALA A 386 -13.25 -4.85 23.08
CA ALA A 386 -12.40 -5.52 24.05
C ALA A 386 -10.99 -5.74 23.50
N ASN A 387 -10.00 -5.21 24.18
CA ASN A 387 -8.60 -5.26 23.78
C ASN A 387 -7.69 -5.55 24.98
N LYS A 388 -6.45 -5.94 24.69
CA LYS A 388 -5.44 -6.22 25.71
C LYS A 388 -4.12 -5.57 25.37
N ASN A 389 -3.50 -4.91 26.33
CA ASN A 389 -2.21 -4.24 26.16
C ASN A 389 -2.22 -3.20 25.02
N PHE A 390 -3.33 -2.49 24.82
CA PHE A 390 -3.37 -1.32 23.93
C PHE A 390 -2.84 -0.11 24.70
N LEU A 391 -1.78 0.50 24.20
CA LEU A 391 -1.08 1.57 24.87
C LEU A 391 -0.99 2.82 24.01
N PHE A 392 -1.57 3.91 24.47
CA PHE A 392 -1.52 5.23 23.83
C PHE A 392 -0.55 6.12 24.61
N VAL A 393 0.58 6.51 23.98
CA VAL A 393 1.68 7.21 24.68
C VAL A 393 2.15 8.43 23.91
N ASN A 394 2.36 9.55 24.64
CA ASN A 394 2.99 10.75 24.08
C ASN A 394 2.31 11.30 22.81
N ASN A 395 1.00 11.06 22.64
CA ASN A 395 0.25 11.63 21.52
C ASN A 395 -0.28 13.03 21.88
N ILE A 396 -0.64 13.79 20.86
CA ILE A 396 -1.44 15.02 21.00
C ILE A 396 -2.81 14.72 20.38
N PHE A 397 -3.84 14.79 21.22
CA PHE A 397 -5.21 14.53 20.85
C PHE A 397 -6.05 15.82 20.98
N ILE A 398 -6.50 16.33 19.86
CA ILE A 398 -7.39 17.49 19.76
C ILE A 398 -8.67 17.02 19.07
N GLY A 399 -9.79 17.08 19.81
CA GLY A 399 -11.09 16.62 19.32
C GLY A 399 -12.22 17.57 19.67
N ASN A 400 -13.39 17.33 19.11
CA ASN A 400 -14.63 18.03 19.42
C ASN A 400 -15.59 17.11 20.16
N GLY A 401 -16.27 17.63 21.19
CA GLY A 401 -17.10 16.84 22.08
C GLY A 401 -16.26 15.96 23.02
N PRO A 402 -16.65 14.71 23.27
CA PRO A 402 -15.78 13.80 24.00
C PRO A 402 -14.54 13.49 23.17
N VAL A 403 -13.36 13.90 23.66
CA VAL A 403 -12.09 13.66 22.96
C VAL A 403 -11.73 12.17 22.94
N VAL A 404 -12.17 11.43 23.96
CA VAL A 404 -12.24 9.97 23.99
C VAL A 404 -13.70 9.58 24.11
N HIS A 405 -14.23 8.89 23.13
CA HIS A 405 -15.63 8.46 23.08
C HIS A 405 -15.76 6.94 23.12
N GLY A 406 -16.89 6.44 23.63
CA GLY A 406 -17.19 5.03 23.76
C GLY A 406 -16.66 4.39 25.06
N PRO A 407 -17.00 3.13 25.35
CA PRO A 407 -16.68 2.47 26.61
C PRO A 407 -15.19 2.15 26.77
N SER A 408 -14.73 1.99 27.99
CA SER A 408 -13.40 1.44 28.26
C SER A 408 -13.36 -0.06 27.92
N SER A 409 -12.27 -0.50 27.31
CA SER A 409 -12.19 -1.82 26.67
C SER A 409 -10.88 -2.56 26.94
N GLY A 410 -10.02 -2.04 27.82
CA GLY A 410 -8.73 -2.64 28.19
C GLY A 410 -7.51 -1.79 27.79
N GLU A 411 -7.74 -0.69 27.10
CA GLU A 411 -6.70 0.27 26.69
C GLU A 411 -6.10 1.04 27.86
N LYS A 412 -4.88 1.55 27.69
CA LYS A 412 -4.19 2.40 28.63
C LYS A 412 -3.64 3.66 27.96
N PHE A 413 -3.88 4.81 28.57
CA PHE A 413 -3.37 6.11 28.17
C PHE A 413 -2.33 6.59 29.15
N ILE A 414 -1.15 7.02 28.67
CA ILE A 414 -0.04 7.46 29.51
C ILE A 414 0.73 8.61 28.83
N GLY A 415 0.74 9.78 29.46
CA GLY A 415 1.55 10.92 29.03
C GLY A 415 1.09 11.59 27.75
N ASN A 416 -0.20 11.47 27.41
CA ASN A 416 -0.76 12.18 26.25
C ASN A 416 -1.14 13.61 26.60
N VAL A 417 -1.22 14.44 25.58
CA VAL A 417 -1.71 15.81 25.64
C VAL A 417 -3.11 15.85 25.04
N TRP A 418 -4.04 16.43 25.78
CA TRP A 418 -5.44 16.46 25.48
C TRP A 418 -5.91 17.90 25.33
N TRP A 419 -6.58 18.22 24.24
CA TRP A 419 -7.13 19.54 24.01
C TRP A 419 -8.44 19.51 23.21
N LYS A 420 -9.18 20.56 23.31
CA LYS A 420 -10.45 20.74 22.59
C LYS A 420 -10.29 21.56 21.33
N ALA A 421 -10.98 21.19 20.28
CA ALA A 421 -11.17 22.03 19.10
C ALA A 421 -12.44 22.92 19.22
N GLY A 422 -13.33 22.59 20.14
CA GLY A 422 -14.56 23.33 20.46
C GLY A 422 -14.53 23.99 21.84
N GLU A 423 -15.70 24.27 22.42
CA GLU A 423 -15.81 24.95 23.74
C GLU A 423 -15.54 24.02 24.91
N VAL A 424 -15.91 22.75 24.81
CA VAL A 424 -15.86 21.77 25.89
C VAL A 424 -14.97 20.59 25.54
N ILE A 425 -14.20 20.10 26.51
CA ILE A 425 -13.52 18.81 26.45
C ILE A 425 -14.17 17.87 27.45
N THR A 426 -14.43 16.64 27.04
CA THR A 426 -14.84 15.55 27.94
C THR A 426 -14.08 14.28 27.60
N PHE A 427 -13.95 13.37 28.59
CA PHE A 427 -13.34 12.06 28.46
C PHE A 427 -14.41 11.03 28.77
N ARG A 428 -15.07 10.50 27.75
CA ARG A 428 -16.28 9.69 27.96
C ARG A 428 -17.31 10.47 28.80
N ASP A 429 -17.72 9.93 29.94
CA ASP A 429 -18.68 10.56 30.85
C ASP A 429 -18.05 11.53 31.89
N HIS A 430 -16.73 11.77 31.80
CA HIS A 430 -15.99 12.63 32.72
C HIS A 430 -15.76 14.02 32.12
N LYS A 431 -15.90 15.05 32.95
CA LYS A 431 -15.83 16.46 32.54
C LYS A 431 -14.41 16.96 32.27
N ASP A 432 -13.39 16.32 32.85
CA ASP A 432 -11.99 16.74 32.76
C ASP A 432 -11.05 15.55 32.95
N LEU A 433 -9.77 15.77 32.66
CA LEU A 433 -8.71 14.77 32.80
C LEU A 433 -8.56 14.29 34.26
N THR A 434 -8.70 15.21 35.24
CA THR A 434 -8.52 14.89 36.65
C THR A 434 -9.57 13.91 37.14
N GLY A 435 -10.83 14.17 36.82
CA GLY A 435 -11.96 13.29 37.14
C GLY A 435 -11.86 11.93 36.47
N TRP A 436 -11.54 11.94 35.16
CA TRP A 436 -11.33 10.71 34.40
C TRP A 436 -10.18 9.86 34.96
N SER A 437 -9.03 10.52 35.21
CA SER A 437 -7.86 9.85 35.79
C SER A 437 -8.12 9.29 37.17
N ALA A 438 -8.86 10.01 38.01
CA ALA A 438 -9.21 9.55 39.38
C ALA A 438 -10.15 8.32 39.33
N ALA A 439 -11.13 8.33 38.43
CA ALA A 439 -12.11 7.26 38.32
C ALA A 439 -11.56 5.98 37.67
N THR A 440 -10.64 6.11 36.69
CA THR A 440 -10.24 5.01 35.80
C THR A 440 -8.78 4.58 35.94
N GLY A 441 -7.92 5.39 36.60
CA GLY A 441 -6.48 5.17 36.61
C GLY A 441 -5.75 5.48 35.30
N GLN A 442 -6.44 6.05 34.33
CA GLN A 442 -5.83 6.49 33.06
C GLN A 442 -4.89 7.69 33.31
N GLU A 443 -3.92 7.85 32.42
CA GLU A 443 -2.90 8.91 32.49
C GLU A 443 -2.12 8.96 33.81
N ARG A 444 -1.87 7.80 34.43
CA ARG A 444 -1.12 7.70 35.70
C ARG A 444 0.10 6.80 35.59
N VAL A 445 1.20 7.27 36.21
CA VAL A 445 2.40 6.49 36.51
C VAL A 445 2.75 6.70 38.00
N ASN A 446 2.96 5.64 38.74
CA ASN A 446 3.26 5.68 40.17
C ASN A 446 2.30 6.59 41.00
N GLY A 447 1.00 6.55 40.65
CA GLY A 447 -0.03 7.33 41.33
C GLY A 447 -0.11 8.81 40.91
N GLN A 448 0.83 9.33 40.11
CA GLN A 448 0.83 10.70 39.62
C GLN A 448 0.19 10.80 38.25
N ILE A 449 -0.58 11.87 37.99
CA ILE A 449 -1.11 12.16 36.64
C ILE A 449 0.05 12.62 35.77
N VAL A 450 0.24 11.92 34.66
CA VAL A 450 1.27 12.19 33.65
C VAL A 450 0.67 12.66 32.30
N GLY A 451 -0.61 12.68 32.14
CA GLY A 451 -1.29 13.35 31.00
C GLY A 451 -1.44 14.83 31.24
N LYS A 452 -1.67 15.60 30.18
CA LYS A 452 -1.89 17.06 30.26
C LYS A 452 -3.17 17.44 29.51
N GLU A 453 -4.08 18.10 30.19
CA GLU A 453 -5.21 18.81 29.59
C GLU A 453 -4.82 20.29 29.42
N ILE A 454 -4.24 20.62 28.27
CA ILE A 454 -3.72 21.96 27.99
C ILE A 454 -3.62 22.19 26.50
N ASP A 455 -3.77 23.46 26.05
CA ASP A 455 -3.46 23.83 24.66
C ASP A 455 -1.99 23.52 24.33
N PRO A 456 -1.71 22.58 23.41
CA PRO A 456 -0.35 22.24 23.05
C PRO A 456 0.39 23.36 22.31
N LYS A 457 -0.28 24.42 21.90
CA LYS A 457 0.28 25.51 21.07
C LYS A 457 0.94 24.97 19.81
N LEU A 458 0.11 24.41 18.91
CA LEU A 458 0.57 24.05 17.57
C LEU A 458 0.78 25.32 16.73
N ARG A 459 1.77 25.30 15.81
CA ARG A 459 2.21 26.49 15.07
C ARG A 459 1.16 27.07 14.11
N GLY A 460 0.35 26.18 13.45
CA GLY A 460 -0.39 26.61 12.25
C GLY A 460 0.53 27.12 11.11
N PRO A 461 0.00 27.48 9.95
CA PRO A 461 -1.38 27.22 9.58
C PRO A 461 -1.65 25.71 9.44
N PHE A 462 -2.91 25.32 9.65
CA PHE A 462 -3.34 23.92 9.55
C PHE A 462 -3.70 23.62 8.09
N ILE A 463 -2.73 23.11 7.33
CA ILE A 463 -2.89 22.77 5.90
C ILE A 463 -3.53 21.39 5.77
N THR A 464 -4.57 21.27 4.96
CA THR A 464 -5.33 20.04 4.70
C THR A 464 -5.45 19.72 3.20
N THR A 465 -4.55 20.26 2.36
CA THR A 465 -4.63 20.10 0.89
C THR A 465 -3.42 19.41 0.29
N LEU A 466 -2.58 18.79 1.13
CA LEU A 466 -1.35 18.15 0.67
C LEU A 466 -1.67 16.83 -0.04
N THR A 467 -1.18 16.69 -1.27
CA THR A 467 -1.41 15.51 -2.11
C THR A 467 -0.13 14.80 -2.54
N ASP A 468 1.02 15.41 -2.31
CA ASP A 468 2.34 14.87 -2.66
C ASP A 468 3.03 14.31 -1.40
N PRO A 469 3.24 12.99 -1.30
CA PRO A 469 3.88 12.38 -0.13
C PRO A 469 5.30 12.89 0.16
N TYR A 470 6.02 13.35 -0.85
CA TYR A 470 7.36 13.93 -0.69
C TYR A 470 7.36 15.29 -0.01
N GLN A 471 6.19 15.92 0.10
CA GLN A 471 6.01 17.21 0.78
C GLN A 471 5.46 17.07 2.22
N LEU A 472 5.32 15.87 2.76
CA LEU A 472 4.81 15.65 4.13
C LEU A 472 5.54 16.50 5.18
N ARG A 473 6.83 16.72 5.02
CA ARG A 473 7.64 17.54 5.92
C ARG A 473 7.29 19.02 5.92
N SER A 474 6.50 19.50 4.97
CA SER A 474 6.00 20.89 4.95
C SER A 474 4.89 21.15 5.97
N LEU A 475 4.33 20.11 6.58
CA LEU A 475 3.24 20.19 7.56
C LEU A 475 3.69 20.69 8.94
N THR A 476 4.60 21.65 8.97
CA THR A 476 5.16 22.23 10.19
C THR A 476 4.11 22.92 11.07
N GLY A 477 2.94 23.24 10.52
CA GLY A 477 1.81 23.76 11.28
C GLY A 477 1.34 22.86 12.43
N TYR A 478 1.58 21.54 12.32
CA TYR A 478 1.23 20.55 13.35
C TYR A 478 2.36 20.25 14.33
N SER A 479 3.45 21.01 14.29
CA SER A 479 4.53 20.98 15.27
C SER A 479 4.26 21.96 16.41
N LEU A 480 4.94 21.75 17.54
CA LEU A 480 4.84 22.63 18.70
C LEU A 480 5.51 23.97 18.45
N MET A 481 4.93 25.07 18.94
CA MET A 481 5.59 26.37 19.04
C MET A 481 6.78 26.31 20.01
N PRO A 482 7.78 27.23 19.89
CA PRO A 482 8.89 27.28 20.83
C PRO A 482 8.47 27.44 22.29
N GLU A 483 7.41 28.19 22.53
CA GLU A 483 6.82 28.48 23.85
C GLU A 483 5.76 27.48 24.29
N SER A 484 5.59 26.36 23.59
CA SER A 484 4.60 25.34 23.95
C SER A 484 4.81 24.83 25.38
N PRO A 485 3.72 24.78 26.21
CA PRO A 485 3.82 24.32 27.59
C PRO A 485 4.09 22.83 27.70
N VAL A 486 4.01 22.07 26.60
CA VAL A 486 4.27 20.63 26.55
C VAL A 486 5.58 20.31 25.86
N LYS A 487 6.38 21.31 25.52
CA LYS A 487 7.74 21.09 25.03
C LYS A 487 8.61 20.46 26.13
N ASN A 488 9.42 19.48 25.74
CA ASN A 488 10.21 18.64 26.65
C ASN A 488 9.37 17.83 27.68
N TYR A 489 8.11 17.61 27.35
CA TYR A 489 7.20 16.83 28.18
C TYR A 489 6.85 15.51 27.49
N THR A 490 7.62 14.47 27.76
CA THR A 490 7.34 13.10 27.28
C THR A 490 7.72 12.08 28.33
N LEU A 491 7.10 10.94 28.25
CA LEU A 491 7.56 9.75 28.93
C LEU A 491 8.62 9.05 28.07
N ASP A 492 9.66 8.56 28.74
CA ASP A 492 10.67 7.72 28.09
C ASP A 492 10.05 6.37 27.66
N LEU A 493 9.99 6.14 26.36
CA LEU A 493 9.45 4.90 25.79
C LEU A 493 10.27 3.66 26.20
N ALA A 494 11.58 3.81 26.43
CA ALA A 494 12.43 2.70 26.86
C ALA A 494 12.00 2.20 28.23
N SER A 495 11.57 3.09 29.15
CA SER A 495 11.03 2.73 30.46
C SER A 495 9.74 1.91 30.36
N LEU A 496 9.00 2.05 29.24
CA LEU A 496 7.80 1.29 28.90
C LEU A 496 8.08 0.08 28.01
N ARG A 497 9.36 -0.21 27.72
CA ARG A 497 9.81 -1.28 26.79
C ARG A 497 9.29 -1.12 25.35
N ILE A 498 9.04 0.11 24.92
CA ILE A 498 8.61 0.44 23.56
C ILE A 498 9.86 0.84 22.78
N PRO A 499 10.20 0.17 21.67
CA PRO A 499 11.31 0.57 20.81
C PRO A 499 11.05 1.96 20.21
N PRO A 500 11.96 2.93 20.34
CA PRO A 500 11.79 4.23 19.69
C PRO A 500 11.86 4.07 18.16
N ALA A 501 11.17 4.96 17.44
CA ALA A 501 11.37 5.09 16.01
C ALA A 501 12.76 5.70 15.71
N PRO A 502 13.39 5.37 14.57
CA PRO A 502 14.68 5.97 14.23
C PRO A 502 14.58 7.45 13.89
N LEU A 503 13.43 7.88 13.36
CA LEU A 503 13.18 9.24 12.89
C LEU A 503 11.83 9.73 13.44
N ASP A 504 11.65 11.05 13.50
CA ASP A 504 10.35 11.69 13.67
C ASP A 504 9.67 11.94 12.31
N PHE A 505 8.48 12.54 12.31
CA PHE A 505 7.71 12.84 11.09
C PHE A 505 8.47 13.76 10.11
N PHE A 506 9.33 14.63 10.62
CA PHE A 506 10.11 15.58 9.81
C PHE A 506 11.50 15.05 9.43
N ASN A 507 11.76 13.74 9.65
CA ASN A 507 13.06 13.09 9.47
C ASN A 507 14.16 13.56 10.44
N GLY A 508 13.79 14.18 11.54
CA GLY A 508 14.70 14.43 12.63
C GLY A 508 15.10 13.11 13.31
N PRO A 509 16.37 12.86 13.63
CA PRO A 509 16.75 11.65 14.33
C PRO A 509 16.20 11.64 15.76
N VAL A 510 15.65 10.51 16.20
CA VAL A 510 15.11 10.35 17.54
C VAL A 510 16.14 9.67 18.42
N PHE A 511 17.08 10.45 18.99
CA PHE A 511 18.08 9.96 19.95
C PHE A 511 17.50 9.84 21.36
N GLN A 512 16.69 10.80 21.73
CA GLN A 512 15.92 10.82 22.98
C GLN A 512 14.58 11.51 22.69
N GLN A 513 13.49 10.89 23.09
CA GLN A 513 12.20 11.55 22.95
C GLN A 513 12.09 12.72 23.92
N THR A 514 11.67 13.86 23.42
CA THR A 514 11.55 15.10 24.18
C THR A 514 10.17 15.73 24.11
N ASN A 515 9.44 15.53 23.01
CA ASN A 515 8.14 16.14 22.80
C ASN A 515 7.02 15.11 22.55
N PRO A 516 5.79 15.36 23.01
CA PRO A 516 4.63 14.65 22.51
C PRO A 516 4.34 15.03 21.07
N GLY A 517 3.61 14.16 20.35
CA GLY A 517 3.28 14.37 18.94
C GLY A 517 4.44 14.07 17.99
N ILE A 518 4.32 14.60 16.78
CA ILE A 518 5.08 14.14 15.60
C ILE A 518 6.50 14.68 15.47
N GLN A 519 6.89 15.71 16.24
CA GLN A 519 8.20 16.34 16.15
C GLN A 519 9.03 16.13 17.40
N GLN A 520 10.27 15.67 17.25
CA GLN A 520 11.25 15.62 18.32
C GLN A 520 12.24 16.77 18.15
N ILE A 521 12.56 17.47 19.22
CA ILE A 521 13.55 18.55 19.24
C ILE A 521 14.79 18.02 19.97
N GLU A 522 15.96 18.18 19.36
CA GLU A 522 17.22 17.94 20.04
C GLU A 522 17.29 18.83 21.30
N ARG A 523 17.61 18.22 22.44
CA ARG A 523 17.99 19.01 23.62
C ARG A 523 19.33 19.67 23.26
N ASN A 524 19.36 21.00 23.19
CA ASN A 524 20.62 21.72 23.21
C ASN A 524 21.37 21.29 24.47
N GLN A 525 22.45 20.55 24.30
CA GLN A 525 23.36 20.17 25.36
C GLN A 525 24.06 21.39 25.94
#